data_1a28a5c0bc26b6ab858d42ee580dc8c1
#
_entry.id   1a28a5c0bc26b6ab858d42ee580dc8c1
#
_cell.length_a   1.000
_cell.length_b   1.000
_cell.length_c   1.000
_cell.angle_alpha   90.00
_cell.angle_beta   90.00
_cell.angle_gamma   90.00
#
_symmetry.space_group_name_H-M   'P 1'
#
loop_
_entity.id
_entity.type
_entity.pdbx_description
1 polymer ?
#
loop_
_entity_poly.entity_id
_entity_poly.type
_entity_poly.pdbx_seq_one_letter_code
_entity_poly.pdbx_strand_id
1 'polypeptide(L)'
;MVAELSGRGHKLYDLLEAAGLARSSYYYALAHPQQPTRVQLRPKVAQIFSRTPNGCGHRQVAMCLRAEEGERIADKTVLKMMRQMGLRCGIRRERAYHRYNSYKGDVGQSFANIIGRDFTADGPWQKLGTDVTEFKLSFGKAYLAPVYDFASKEIVAHSISMCPNLAQQQEMLQVLMDAKPEGAKPILHSDMGWQYQHETYISTLADNGFIQSMSRKGNCIDNGATEQVFGHLKDEFFRGQDWQSFESFKVDLDAYIMHWNTVRRQVKLKGLTPVEYRVQALREAA
;
A
#
# COMPACT_ATOMS: atom_id res chain seq x y z
N MET A 1 -24.77 19.14 -17.55
CA MET A 1 -24.30 19.06 -18.97
C MET A 1 -25.48 19.03 -19.95
N VAL A 2 -26.36 17.98 -20.06
CA VAL A 2 -27.48 17.98 -21.01
C VAL A 2 -28.42 19.18 -20.82
N ALA A 3 -28.90 19.46 -19.59
CA ALA A 3 -29.73 20.61 -19.29
C ALA A 3 -29.06 21.97 -19.61
N GLU A 4 -27.78 22.07 -19.36
CA GLU A 4 -26.98 23.27 -19.64
C GLU A 4 -26.82 23.52 -21.15
N LEU A 5 -26.52 22.47 -21.92
CA LEU A 5 -26.41 22.56 -23.37
C LEU A 5 -27.76 22.83 -24.04
N SER A 6 -28.85 22.24 -23.51
CA SER A 6 -30.23 22.55 -23.96
C SER A 6 -30.56 24.00 -23.70
N GLY A 7 -30.18 24.59 -22.55
CA GLY A 7 -30.30 26.01 -22.24
C GLY A 7 -29.48 26.93 -23.16
N ARG A 8 -28.47 26.43 -23.84
CA ARG A 8 -27.66 27.13 -24.85
C ARG A 8 -28.22 26.98 -26.28
N GLY A 9 -29.43 26.40 -26.44
CA GLY A 9 -30.10 26.32 -27.73
C GLY A 9 -29.92 25.03 -28.52
N HIS A 10 -29.19 24.04 -27.96
CA HIS A 10 -29.08 22.73 -28.60
C HIS A 10 -30.37 21.92 -28.43
N LYS A 11 -30.78 21.18 -29.48
CA LYS A 11 -31.98 20.37 -29.42
C LYS A 11 -31.84 19.24 -28.39
N LEU A 12 -32.77 19.20 -27.45
CA LEU A 12 -32.79 18.22 -26.38
C LEU A 12 -32.74 16.77 -26.88
N TYR A 13 -33.45 16.48 -27.99
CA TYR A 13 -33.45 15.14 -28.59
C TYR A 13 -32.04 14.66 -28.96
N ASP A 14 -31.29 15.47 -29.67
CA ASP A 14 -29.94 15.14 -30.14
C ASP A 14 -28.97 14.97 -28.94
N LEU A 15 -29.11 15.78 -27.91
CA LEU A 15 -28.34 15.70 -26.66
C LEU A 15 -28.62 14.42 -25.89
N LEU A 16 -29.90 13.97 -25.83
CA LEU A 16 -30.27 12.75 -25.14
C LEU A 16 -29.83 11.52 -25.91
N GLU A 17 -29.90 11.51 -27.20
CA GLU A 17 -29.40 10.46 -28.08
C GLU A 17 -27.88 10.33 -27.94
N ALA A 18 -27.13 11.42 -28.03
CA ALA A 18 -25.67 11.45 -27.86
C ALA A 18 -25.23 11.02 -26.44
N ALA A 19 -26.04 11.28 -25.41
CA ALA A 19 -25.80 10.86 -24.03
C ALA A 19 -26.28 9.45 -23.72
N GLY A 20 -26.98 8.76 -24.62
CA GLY A 20 -27.60 7.45 -24.37
C GLY A 20 -28.65 7.48 -23.26
N LEU A 21 -29.39 8.62 -23.10
CA LEU A 21 -30.32 8.84 -22.00
C LEU A 21 -31.77 8.80 -22.49
N ALA A 22 -32.59 7.98 -21.87
CA ALA A 22 -34.03 8.00 -22.10
C ALA A 22 -34.63 9.36 -21.65
N ARG A 23 -35.60 9.87 -22.43
CA ARG A 23 -36.30 11.14 -22.13
C ARG A 23 -36.95 11.13 -20.74
N SER A 24 -37.55 10.01 -20.36
CA SER A 24 -38.16 9.82 -19.02
C SER A 24 -37.15 9.96 -17.90
N SER A 25 -35.94 9.36 -18.05
CA SER A 25 -34.85 9.46 -17.08
C SER A 25 -34.34 10.89 -16.93
N TYR A 26 -34.28 11.65 -18.02
CA TYR A 26 -33.90 13.06 -18.01
C TYR A 26 -34.88 13.92 -17.21
N TYR A 27 -36.19 13.83 -17.53
CA TYR A 27 -37.19 14.61 -16.81
C TYR A 27 -37.37 14.15 -15.36
N TYR A 28 -37.24 12.85 -15.09
CA TYR A 28 -37.21 12.35 -13.72
C TYR A 28 -36.05 12.96 -12.91
N ALA A 29 -34.86 13.02 -13.48
CA ALA A 29 -33.70 13.63 -12.82
C ALA A 29 -33.86 15.15 -12.59
N LEU A 30 -34.54 15.86 -13.51
CA LEU A 30 -34.90 17.28 -13.33
C LEU A 30 -35.90 17.48 -12.21
N ALA A 31 -36.97 16.67 -12.17
CA ALA A 31 -37.99 16.75 -11.14
C ALA A 31 -37.52 16.30 -9.76
N HIS A 32 -36.47 15.44 -9.72
CA HIS A 32 -35.90 14.90 -8.48
C HIS A 32 -34.39 15.22 -8.40
N PRO A 33 -34.01 16.49 -8.20
CA PRO A 33 -32.61 16.86 -8.09
C PRO A 33 -31.98 16.14 -6.90
N GLN A 34 -30.85 15.48 -7.15
CA GLN A 34 -30.14 14.79 -6.09
C GLN A 34 -29.59 15.81 -5.09
N GLN A 35 -30.18 15.82 -3.90
CA GLN A 35 -29.64 16.65 -2.83
C GLN A 35 -28.22 16.17 -2.45
N PRO A 36 -27.32 17.11 -2.12
CA PRO A 36 -25.99 16.78 -1.66
C PRO A 36 -26.04 15.89 -0.41
N THR A 37 -25.41 14.74 -0.46
CA THR A 37 -25.40 13.79 0.64
C THR A 37 -24.44 14.25 1.74
N ARG A 38 -24.92 14.37 2.99
CA ARG A 38 -24.13 14.67 4.20
C ARG A 38 -23.09 15.77 3.99
N VAL A 39 -23.55 16.97 3.62
CA VAL A 39 -22.70 18.13 3.27
C VAL A 39 -21.68 18.46 4.33
N GLN A 40 -22.02 18.30 5.61
CA GLN A 40 -21.15 18.55 6.76
C GLN A 40 -19.90 17.67 6.81
N LEU A 41 -19.93 16.48 6.18
CA LEU A 41 -18.78 15.57 6.15
C LEU A 41 -17.82 15.80 4.97
N ARG A 42 -18.25 16.61 3.99
CA ARG A 42 -17.45 16.83 2.76
C ARG A 42 -16.03 17.36 3.03
N PRO A 43 -15.81 18.35 3.91
CA PRO A 43 -14.45 18.81 4.22
C PRO A 43 -13.56 17.68 4.76
N LYS A 44 -14.10 16.84 5.64
CA LYS A 44 -13.38 15.69 6.21
C LYS A 44 -13.06 14.63 5.15
N VAL A 45 -14.01 14.34 4.25
CA VAL A 45 -13.79 13.45 3.11
C VAL A 45 -12.66 13.97 2.22
N ALA A 46 -12.64 15.27 1.91
CA ALA A 46 -11.59 15.89 1.12
C ALA A 46 -10.23 15.82 1.83
N GLN A 47 -10.18 16.13 3.10
CA GLN A 47 -8.97 16.07 3.93
C GLN A 47 -8.38 14.65 3.98
N ILE A 48 -9.21 13.64 4.24
CA ILE A 48 -8.76 12.24 4.25
C ILE A 48 -8.28 11.81 2.86
N PHE A 49 -9.01 12.20 1.80
CA PHE A 49 -8.64 11.88 0.43
C PHE A 49 -7.26 12.44 0.04
N SER A 50 -6.92 13.66 0.48
CA SER A 50 -5.68 14.35 0.16
C SER A 50 -4.46 13.93 0.99
N ARG A 51 -4.60 12.95 1.90
CA ARG A 51 -3.48 12.43 2.71
C ARG A 51 -2.40 11.73 1.88
N THR A 52 -2.76 11.28 0.68
CA THR A 52 -1.81 10.69 -0.27
C THR A 52 -1.90 11.41 -1.61
N PRO A 53 -0.80 11.53 -2.37
CA PRO A 53 -0.76 12.28 -3.64
C PRO A 53 -1.81 11.83 -4.65
N ASN A 54 -2.06 10.54 -4.75
CA ASN A 54 -3.01 9.96 -5.71
C ASN A 54 -4.42 9.78 -5.12
N GLY A 55 -4.65 10.31 -3.94
CA GLY A 55 -5.87 10.11 -3.19
C GLY A 55 -6.06 8.67 -2.72
N CYS A 56 -7.16 8.40 -2.03
CA CYS A 56 -7.45 7.06 -1.55
C CYS A 56 -8.87 6.61 -1.94
N GLY A 57 -9.11 5.29 -1.91
CA GLY A 57 -10.40 4.71 -2.25
C GLY A 57 -11.48 4.99 -1.20
N HIS A 58 -12.74 4.98 -1.62
CA HIS A 58 -13.89 5.25 -0.74
C HIS A 58 -13.96 4.37 0.52
N ARG A 59 -13.45 3.12 0.45
CA ARG A 59 -13.40 2.23 1.63
C ARG A 59 -12.39 2.74 2.66
N GLN A 60 -11.25 3.26 2.20
CA GLN A 60 -10.25 3.89 3.06
C GLN A 60 -10.84 5.12 3.75
N VAL A 61 -11.46 6.02 2.98
CA VAL A 61 -12.14 7.21 3.53
C VAL A 61 -13.21 6.81 4.54
N ALA A 62 -14.02 5.78 4.25
CA ALA A 62 -15.05 5.32 5.16
C ALA A 62 -14.49 4.75 6.47
N MET A 63 -13.38 4.00 6.41
CA MET A 63 -12.71 3.50 7.62
C MET A 63 -12.17 4.64 8.48
N CYS A 64 -11.54 5.65 7.86
CA CYS A 64 -11.08 6.83 8.58
C CYS A 64 -12.21 7.60 9.24
N LEU A 65 -13.32 7.87 8.53
CA LEU A 65 -14.49 8.55 9.10
C LEU A 65 -15.09 7.81 10.30
N ARG A 66 -15.13 6.47 10.24
CA ARG A 66 -15.64 5.65 11.36
C ARG A 66 -14.72 5.69 12.57
N ALA A 67 -13.42 5.58 12.35
CA ALA A 67 -12.45 5.44 13.43
C ALA A 67 -12.05 6.77 14.06
N GLU A 68 -11.90 7.82 13.25
CA GLU A 68 -11.36 9.12 13.69
C GLU A 68 -12.48 10.10 14.08
N GLU A 69 -13.66 9.98 13.42
CA GLU A 69 -14.78 10.90 13.61
C GLU A 69 -15.99 10.24 14.29
N GLY A 70 -15.92 8.93 14.56
CA GLY A 70 -17.05 8.19 15.14
C GLY A 70 -18.28 8.05 14.25
N GLU A 71 -18.15 8.33 12.93
CA GLU A 71 -19.27 8.39 12.02
C GLU A 71 -19.82 7.01 11.65
N ARG A 72 -21.12 6.81 11.84
CA ARG A 72 -21.85 5.64 11.32
C ARG A 72 -22.20 5.84 9.84
N ILE A 73 -21.30 5.47 8.96
CA ILE A 73 -21.43 5.69 7.52
C ILE A 73 -21.13 4.43 6.70
N ALA A 74 -21.95 4.15 5.69
CA ALA A 74 -21.72 3.04 4.78
C ALA A 74 -20.74 3.43 3.66
N ASP A 75 -19.93 2.45 3.19
CA ASP A 75 -18.97 2.66 2.11
C ASP A 75 -19.59 3.23 0.84
N LYS A 76 -20.83 2.76 0.48
CA LYS A 76 -21.57 3.26 -0.68
C LYS A 76 -21.96 4.74 -0.54
N THR A 77 -22.24 5.21 0.68
CA THR A 77 -22.54 6.62 0.95
C THR A 77 -21.31 7.48 0.73
N VAL A 78 -20.15 7.05 1.21
CA VAL A 78 -18.88 7.75 0.97
C VAL A 78 -18.55 7.77 -0.52
N LEU A 79 -18.75 6.66 -1.24
CA LEU A 79 -18.56 6.62 -2.69
C LEU A 79 -19.46 7.64 -3.42
N LYS A 80 -20.74 7.76 -3.01
CA LYS A 80 -21.67 8.76 -3.57
C LYS A 80 -21.18 10.18 -3.29
N MET A 81 -20.73 10.46 -2.07
CA MET A 81 -20.17 11.77 -1.70
C MET A 81 -18.93 12.11 -2.53
N MET A 82 -17.96 11.20 -2.61
CA MET A 82 -16.75 11.40 -3.41
C MET A 82 -17.05 11.68 -4.88
N ARG A 83 -18.02 10.95 -5.47
CA ARG A 83 -18.48 11.20 -6.85
C ARG A 83 -19.11 12.58 -7.00
N GLN A 84 -19.94 13.02 -6.06
CA GLN A 84 -20.55 14.35 -6.06
C GLN A 84 -19.52 15.47 -5.90
N MET A 85 -18.40 15.19 -5.24
CA MET A 85 -17.28 16.12 -5.07
C MET A 85 -16.23 16.06 -6.20
N GLY A 86 -16.42 15.17 -7.19
CA GLY A 86 -15.46 14.97 -8.27
C GLY A 86 -14.18 14.26 -7.83
N LEU A 87 -14.12 13.71 -6.62
CA LEU A 87 -12.94 13.02 -6.08
C LEU A 87 -12.82 11.63 -6.71
N ARG A 88 -11.72 11.41 -7.42
CA ARG A 88 -11.39 10.14 -8.08
C ARG A 88 -10.02 9.68 -7.61
N CYS A 89 -9.97 8.49 -7.00
CA CYS A 89 -8.71 7.85 -6.64
C CYS A 89 -7.91 7.52 -7.91
N GLY A 90 -6.67 8.03 -7.98
CA GLY A 90 -5.75 7.82 -9.11
C GLY A 90 -5.07 6.44 -9.11
N ILE A 91 -5.27 5.64 -8.06
CA ILE A 91 -4.68 4.31 -7.93
C ILE A 91 -5.19 3.40 -9.05
N ARG A 92 -4.28 2.72 -9.72
CA ARG A 92 -4.56 1.84 -10.86
C ARG A 92 -5.54 0.73 -10.50
N ARG A 93 -6.55 0.52 -11.35
CA ARG A 93 -7.56 -0.55 -11.22
C ARG A 93 -7.15 -1.84 -11.94
N GLU A 94 -6.31 -1.73 -12.96
CA GLU A 94 -5.86 -2.86 -13.77
C GLU A 94 -4.45 -3.27 -13.38
N ARG A 95 -4.21 -4.58 -13.25
CA ARG A 95 -2.87 -5.11 -13.06
C ARG A 95 -2.11 -5.01 -14.39
N ALA A 96 -1.06 -4.20 -14.47
CA ALA A 96 -0.09 -4.38 -15.54
C ALA A 96 0.65 -5.68 -15.27
N TYR A 97 0.56 -6.61 -16.22
CA TYR A 97 1.40 -7.79 -16.22
C TYR A 97 2.84 -7.37 -16.45
N HIS A 98 3.69 -7.51 -15.43
CA HIS A 98 5.13 -7.35 -15.58
C HIS A 98 5.73 -8.75 -15.67
N ARG A 99 6.49 -8.98 -16.75
CA ARG A 99 7.26 -10.22 -16.91
C ARG A 99 8.35 -10.24 -15.83
N TYR A 100 8.28 -11.20 -14.94
CA TYR A 100 9.29 -11.39 -13.90
C TYR A 100 10.58 -11.90 -14.55
N ASN A 101 11.72 -11.27 -14.24
CA ASN A 101 13.05 -11.81 -14.53
C ASN A 101 13.65 -12.29 -13.21
N SER A 102 13.76 -13.61 -13.06
CA SER A 102 14.45 -14.21 -11.92
C SER A 102 15.95 -13.88 -11.97
N TYR A 103 16.54 -13.74 -10.80
CA TYR A 103 18.00 -13.61 -10.65
C TYR A 103 18.71 -14.78 -11.35
N LYS A 104 19.71 -14.44 -12.20
CA LYS A 104 20.46 -15.43 -13.01
C LYS A 104 21.91 -15.65 -12.51
N GLY A 105 22.25 -15.14 -11.32
CA GLY A 105 23.58 -15.31 -10.73
C GLY A 105 23.87 -16.70 -10.16
N ASP A 106 25.11 -16.92 -9.73
CA ASP A 106 25.51 -18.13 -9.03
C ASP A 106 24.72 -18.28 -7.72
N VAL A 107 24.34 -19.51 -7.40
CA VAL A 107 23.57 -19.82 -6.20
C VAL A 107 24.58 -19.99 -5.05
N GLY A 108 24.57 -19.06 -4.11
CA GLY A 108 25.26 -19.20 -2.82
C GLY A 108 24.51 -20.16 -1.88
N GLN A 109 24.61 -19.94 -0.59
CA GLN A 109 23.89 -20.74 0.40
C GLN A 109 22.37 -20.48 0.30
N SER A 110 21.58 -21.51 0.05
CA SER A 110 20.12 -21.45 -0.04
C SER A 110 19.46 -22.05 1.20
N PHE A 111 18.29 -21.50 1.58
CA PHE A 111 17.49 -21.97 2.70
C PHE A 111 16.17 -22.55 2.21
N ALA A 112 15.58 -23.44 3.00
CA ALA A 112 14.30 -24.06 2.69
C ALA A 112 13.18 -23.01 2.62
N ASN A 113 12.20 -23.19 1.74
CA ASN A 113 10.97 -22.40 1.71
C ASN A 113 10.03 -22.85 2.84
N ILE A 114 10.21 -22.29 4.03
CA ILE A 114 9.40 -22.61 5.22
C ILE A 114 7.99 -22.01 5.10
N ILE A 115 7.85 -20.83 4.48
CA ILE A 115 6.55 -20.16 4.31
C ILE A 115 5.61 -20.95 3.41
N GLY A 116 6.12 -21.60 2.35
CA GLY A 116 5.31 -22.44 1.48
C GLY A 116 4.09 -21.75 0.85
N ARG A 117 4.15 -20.43 0.63
CA ARG A 117 3.04 -19.54 0.19
C ARG A 117 1.96 -19.29 1.25
N ASP A 118 2.12 -19.77 2.46
CA ASP A 118 1.23 -19.39 3.56
C ASP A 118 1.71 -18.07 4.19
N PHE A 119 1.19 -16.96 3.66
CA PHE A 119 1.43 -15.60 4.13
C PHE A 119 0.47 -15.20 5.25
N THR A 120 -0.20 -16.16 5.90
CA THR A 120 -0.96 -15.91 7.12
C THR A 120 -0.07 -16.11 8.33
N ALA A 121 -0.34 -15.36 9.39
CA ALA A 121 0.32 -15.49 10.68
C ALA A 121 -0.71 -15.19 11.78
N ASP A 122 -0.63 -15.91 12.89
CA ASP A 122 -1.58 -15.76 13.99
C ASP A 122 -1.32 -14.49 14.81
N GLY A 123 -0.09 -13.98 14.78
CA GLY A 123 0.27 -12.77 15.47
C GLY A 123 1.44 -12.03 14.84
N PRO A 124 1.67 -10.77 15.24
CA PRO A 124 2.83 -9.98 14.81
C PRO A 124 4.16 -10.65 15.17
N TRP A 125 5.19 -10.40 14.37
CA TRP A 125 6.54 -10.93 14.56
C TRP A 125 6.68 -12.45 14.45
N GLN A 126 5.73 -13.13 13.82
CA GLN A 126 5.87 -14.57 13.52
C GLN A 126 6.45 -14.82 12.14
N LYS A 127 5.89 -14.15 11.12
CA LYS A 127 6.33 -14.28 9.73
C LYS A 127 6.52 -12.92 9.12
N LEU A 128 7.72 -12.66 8.66
CA LEU A 128 8.14 -11.41 8.03
C LEU A 128 8.58 -11.69 6.59
N GLY A 129 8.42 -10.73 5.71
CA GLY A 129 8.93 -10.77 4.35
C GLY A 129 9.80 -9.58 4.03
N THR A 130 10.85 -9.81 3.24
CA THR A 130 11.72 -8.74 2.73
C THR A 130 12.00 -8.93 1.25
N ASP A 131 12.24 -7.84 0.56
CA ASP A 131 12.65 -7.78 -0.84
C ASP A 131 13.17 -6.37 -1.13
N VAL A 132 13.79 -6.15 -2.27
CA VAL A 132 14.27 -4.83 -2.69
C VAL A 132 13.46 -4.34 -3.89
N THR A 133 12.92 -3.13 -3.78
CA THR A 133 12.23 -2.51 -4.92
C THR A 133 12.96 -1.27 -5.42
N GLU A 134 13.01 -1.12 -6.76
CA GLU A 134 13.62 0.01 -7.46
C GLU A 134 12.57 1.09 -7.76
N PHE A 135 12.99 2.35 -7.59
CA PHE A 135 12.31 3.56 -8.08
C PHE A 135 13.17 4.23 -9.13
N LYS A 136 12.57 4.52 -10.29
CA LYS A 136 13.22 5.29 -11.35
C LYS A 136 12.82 6.76 -11.21
N LEU A 137 13.78 7.61 -10.94
CA LEU A 137 13.63 9.03 -10.66
C LEU A 137 14.31 9.85 -11.76
N SER A 138 13.99 11.13 -11.89
CA SER A 138 14.58 12.02 -12.89
C SER A 138 16.11 12.17 -12.74
N PHE A 139 16.60 12.10 -11.51
CA PHE A 139 18.05 12.17 -11.19
C PHE A 139 18.75 10.80 -11.13
N GLY A 140 18.07 9.67 -11.30
CA GLY A 140 18.67 8.35 -11.23
C GLY A 140 17.76 7.27 -10.64
N LYS A 141 18.30 6.45 -9.75
CA LYS A 141 17.57 5.35 -9.11
C LYS A 141 17.68 5.44 -7.60
N ALA A 142 16.62 5.00 -6.94
CA ALA A 142 16.62 4.74 -5.51
C ALA A 142 16.04 3.33 -5.23
N TYR A 143 16.47 2.74 -4.14
CA TYR A 143 16.09 1.39 -3.74
C TYR A 143 15.56 1.41 -2.31
N LEU A 144 14.45 0.73 -2.11
CA LEU A 144 13.86 0.49 -0.78
C LEU A 144 14.00 -0.98 -0.45
N ALA A 145 14.58 -1.29 0.70
CA ALA A 145 14.64 -2.62 1.30
C ALA A 145 13.78 -2.64 2.58
N PRO A 146 12.49 -2.97 2.52
CA PRO A 146 11.61 -3.04 3.68
C PRO A 146 11.56 -4.44 4.26
N VAL A 147 11.22 -4.53 5.54
CA VAL A 147 10.76 -5.76 6.19
C VAL A 147 9.28 -5.58 6.56
N TYR A 148 8.45 -6.47 6.08
CA TYR A 148 7.00 -6.42 6.18
C TYR A 148 6.46 -7.56 7.03
N ASP A 149 5.69 -7.24 8.05
CA ASP A 149 5.03 -8.22 8.93
C ASP A 149 3.73 -8.73 8.29
N PHE A 150 3.62 -10.06 8.13
CA PHE A 150 2.48 -10.66 7.45
C PHE A 150 1.19 -10.65 8.28
N ALA A 151 1.25 -10.53 9.61
CA ALA A 151 0.06 -10.39 10.44
C ALA A 151 -0.42 -8.94 10.50
N SER A 152 0.41 -8.05 11.03
CA SER A 152 0.06 -6.65 11.26
C SER A 152 0.02 -5.79 10.00
N LYS A 153 0.62 -6.25 8.88
CA LYS A 153 0.78 -5.48 7.66
C LYS A 153 1.66 -4.23 7.85
N GLU A 154 2.47 -4.23 8.89
CA GLU A 154 3.40 -3.17 9.24
C GLU A 154 4.72 -3.31 8.48
N ILE A 155 5.31 -2.21 8.05
CA ILE A 155 6.69 -2.15 7.61
C ILE A 155 7.53 -1.91 8.87
N VAL A 156 8.07 -2.99 9.45
CA VAL A 156 8.73 -2.98 10.77
C VAL A 156 10.16 -2.48 10.73
N ALA A 157 10.79 -2.54 9.56
CA ALA A 157 12.11 -1.98 9.30
C ALA A 157 12.23 -1.62 7.83
N HIS A 158 13.09 -0.68 7.48
CA HIS A 158 13.44 -0.37 6.10
C HIS A 158 14.75 0.38 5.99
N SER A 159 15.34 0.36 4.81
CA SER A 159 16.47 1.21 4.41
C SER A 159 16.25 1.72 2.98
N ILE A 160 16.65 2.98 2.73
CA ILE A 160 16.51 3.66 1.44
C ILE A 160 17.90 4.07 0.98
N SER A 161 18.33 3.62 -0.21
CA SER A 161 19.68 3.88 -0.74
C SER A 161 19.64 4.15 -2.24
N MET A 162 20.69 4.79 -2.76
CA MET A 162 20.93 4.93 -4.20
C MET A 162 21.49 3.66 -4.84
N CYS A 163 22.00 2.72 -4.03
CA CYS A 163 22.61 1.47 -4.50
C CYS A 163 22.09 0.29 -3.68
N PRO A 164 21.62 -0.81 -4.31
CA PRO A 164 21.19 -2.02 -3.61
C PRO A 164 22.41 -2.87 -3.24
N ASN A 165 23.14 -2.47 -2.20
CA ASN A 165 24.39 -3.08 -1.76
C ASN A 165 24.28 -3.66 -0.34
N LEU A 166 25.35 -4.28 0.15
CA LEU A 166 25.40 -4.84 1.51
C LEU A 166 25.22 -3.80 2.60
N ALA A 167 25.69 -2.56 2.40
CA ALA A 167 25.53 -1.50 3.38
C ALA A 167 24.05 -1.16 3.60
N GLN A 168 23.24 -1.13 2.52
CA GLN A 168 21.79 -0.99 2.63
C GLN A 168 21.15 -2.13 3.43
N GLN A 169 21.59 -3.36 3.20
CA GLN A 169 21.05 -4.51 3.94
C GLN A 169 21.44 -4.47 5.41
N GLN A 170 22.68 -4.07 5.73
CA GLN A 170 23.15 -3.92 7.11
C GLN A 170 22.36 -2.83 7.86
N GLU A 171 22.13 -1.67 7.23
CA GLU A 171 21.29 -0.60 7.79
C GLU A 171 19.86 -1.11 8.07
N MET A 172 19.25 -1.81 7.12
CA MET A 172 17.91 -2.40 7.30
C MET A 172 17.89 -3.43 8.43
N LEU A 173 18.91 -4.31 8.51
CA LEU A 173 19.03 -5.31 9.57
C LEU A 173 19.20 -4.65 10.94
N GLN A 174 19.99 -3.58 11.06
CA GLN A 174 20.15 -2.86 12.32
C GLN A 174 18.79 -2.33 12.82
N VAL A 175 18.03 -1.66 11.94
CA VAL A 175 16.68 -1.17 12.27
C VAL A 175 15.76 -2.34 12.66
N LEU A 176 15.88 -3.48 11.99
CA LEU A 176 15.07 -4.68 12.29
C LEU A 176 15.39 -5.25 13.67
N MET A 177 16.69 -5.32 14.02
CA MET A 177 17.14 -5.83 15.34
C MET A 177 16.66 -4.92 16.46
N ASP A 178 16.79 -3.60 16.29
CA ASP A 178 16.35 -2.60 17.27
C ASP A 178 14.82 -2.62 17.50
N ALA A 179 14.06 -2.97 16.46
CA ALA A 179 12.58 -3.05 16.53
C ALA A 179 12.07 -4.41 17.04
N LYS A 180 12.91 -5.45 17.05
CA LYS A 180 12.49 -6.83 17.37
C LYS A 180 12.10 -6.96 18.85
N PRO A 181 10.89 -7.46 19.18
CA PRO A 181 10.52 -7.75 20.55
C PRO A 181 11.46 -8.81 21.17
N GLU A 182 11.74 -8.64 22.45
CA GLU A 182 12.54 -9.59 23.21
C GLU A 182 11.90 -10.99 23.16
N GLY A 183 12.73 -12.01 22.98
CA GLY A 183 12.28 -13.41 22.89
C GLY A 183 11.59 -13.81 21.58
N ALA A 184 11.25 -12.88 20.68
CA ALA A 184 10.67 -13.23 19.40
C ALA A 184 11.65 -13.98 18.51
N LYS A 185 11.16 -15.03 17.82
CA LYS A 185 11.93 -15.86 16.86
C LYS A 185 11.22 -15.88 15.49
N PRO A 186 11.16 -14.76 14.79
CA PRO A 186 10.41 -14.66 13.56
C PRO A 186 11.05 -15.43 12.40
N ILE A 187 10.22 -15.92 11.48
CA ILE A 187 10.67 -16.38 10.17
C ILE A 187 10.80 -15.14 9.28
N LEU A 188 12.00 -14.91 8.71
CA LEU A 188 12.21 -13.88 7.70
C LEU A 188 12.34 -14.52 6.32
N HIS A 189 11.37 -14.23 5.46
CA HIS A 189 11.28 -14.77 4.10
C HIS A 189 11.76 -13.75 3.07
N SER A 190 12.58 -14.21 2.13
CA SER A 190 13.09 -13.41 1.01
C SER A 190 13.03 -14.20 -0.31
N ASP A 191 13.34 -13.53 -1.42
CA ASP A 191 13.72 -14.21 -2.64
C ASP A 191 15.15 -14.79 -2.53
N MET A 192 15.66 -15.35 -3.63
CA MET A 192 17.04 -15.87 -3.72
C MET A 192 18.04 -14.81 -4.14
N GLY A 193 17.83 -13.53 -3.82
CA GLY A 193 18.78 -12.45 -4.09
C GLY A 193 20.13 -12.71 -3.42
N TRP A 194 21.23 -12.33 -4.09
CA TRP A 194 22.61 -12.55 -3.59
C TRP A 194 22.84 -11.92 -2.21
N GLN A 195 22.20 -10.80 -1.91
CA GLN A 195 22.31 -10.09 -0.63
C GLN A 195 21.83 -10.94 0.55
N TYR A 196 20.82 -11.78 0.35
CA TYR A 196 20.24 -12.66 1.37
C TYR A 196 21.02 -13.95 1.58
N GLN A 197 21.96 -14.23 0.67
CA GLN A 197 22.86 -15.38 0.69
C GLN A 197 24.26 -15.02 1.24
N HIS A 198 24.48 -13.75 1.55
CA HIS A 198 25.75 -13.28 2.05
C HIS A 198 25.96 -13.69 3.52
N GLU A 199 27.17 -14.14 3.85
CA GLU A 199 27.53 -14.67 5.18
C GLU A 199 27.15 -13.72 6.32
N THR A 200 27.46 -12.42 6.18
CA THR A 200 27.11 -11.40 7.18
C THR A 200 25.62 -11.30 7.41
N TYR A 201 24.79 -11.41 6.35
CA TYR A 201 23.33 -11.38 6.48
C TYR A 201 22.82 -12.61 7.22
N ILE A 202 23.32 -13.79 6.85
CA ILE A 202 22.95 -15.08 7.44
C ILE A 202 23.34 -15.12 8.93
N SER A 203 24.58 -14.76 9.28
CA SER A 203 25.04 -14.76 10.67
C SER A 203 24.28 -13.76 11.52
N THR A 204 24.04 -12.54 11.02
CA THR A 204 23.24 -11.53 11.75
C THR A 204 21.85 -12.05 12.09
N LEU A 205 21.17 -12.71 11.16
CA LEU A 205 19.84 -13.29 11.42
C LEU A 205 19.91 -14.42 12.46
N ALA A 206 20.85 -15.34 12.31
CA ALA A 206 21.03 -16.49 13.22
C ALA A 206 21.34 -16.05 14.65
N ASP A 207 22.28 -15.11 14.81
CA ASP A 207 22.72 -14.57 16.11
C ASP A 207 21.57 -13.85 16.84
N ASN A 208 20.62 -13.30 16.09
CA ASN A 208 19.44 -12.62 16.64
C ASN A 208 18.17 -13.47 16.68
N GLY A 209 18.28 -14.79 16.46
CA GLY A 209 17.20 -15.74 16.62
C GLY A 209 16.14 -15.72 15.52
N PHE A 210 16.47 -15.20 14.33
CA PHE A 210 15.60 -15.29 13.15
C PHE A 210 15.77 -16.65 12.47
N ILE A 211 14.69 -17.13 11.87
CA ILE A 211 14.69 -18.33 11.01
C ILE A 211 14.61 -17.84 9.57
N GLN A 212 15.67 -18.08 8.80
CA GLN A 212 15.71 -17.66 7.41
C GLN A 212 14.90 -18.62 6.52
N SER A 213 14.09 -18.07 5.63
CA SER A 213 13.30 -18.79 4.62
C SER A 213 13.49 -18.13 3.26
N MET A 214 13.63 -18.94 2.20
CA MET A 214 13.80 -18.40 0.83
C MET A 214 12.76 -18.97 -0.13
N SER A 215 12.34 -18.16 -1.08
CA SER A 215 11.50 -18.62 -2.20
C SER A 215 12.25 -19.61 -3.08
N ARG A 216 11.53 -20.45 -3.80
CA ARG A 216 12.15 -21.35 -4.78
C ARG A 216 12.64 -20.59 -5.99
N LYS A 217 13.74 -21.01 -6.59
CA LYS A 217 14.35 -20.39 -7.77
C LYS A 217 13.31 -20.22 -8.90
N GLY A 218 13.18 -18.98 -9.37
CA GLY A 218 12.27 -18.65 -10.48
C GLY A 218 10.78 -18.61 -10.15
N ASN A 219 10.40 -18.66 -8.87
CA ASN A 219 9.00 -18.68 -8.45
C ASN A 219 8.58 -17.40 -7.73
N CYS A 220 8.17 -16.38 -8.50
CA CYS A 220 7.73 -15.08 -7.96
C CYS A 220 6.51 -15.19 -7.02
N ILE A 221 5.66 -16.21 -7.18
CA ILE A 221 4.47 -16.38 -6.33
C ILE A 221 4.87 -16.63 -4.87
N ASP A 222 6.05 -17.17 -4.65
CA ASP A 222 6.55 -17.45 -3.30
C ASP A 222 6.89 -16.17 -2.50
N ASN A 223 6.99 -14.98 -3.13
CA ASN A 223 7.19 -13.67 -2.48
C ASN A 223 6.01 -12.69 -2.70
N GLY A 224 4.87 -13.20 -3.13
CA GLY A 224 3.72 -12.39 -3.58
C GLY A 224 3.15 -11.41 -2.53
N ALA A 225 3.31 -11.67 -1.23
CA ALA A 225 2.86 -10.77 -0.18
C ALA A 225 3.67 -9.47 -0.15
N THR A 226 4.99 -9.57 -0.27
CA THR A 226 5.91 -8.41 -0.31
C THR A 226 5.74 -7.62 -1.62
N GLU A 227 5.61 -8.32 -2.76
CA GLU A 227 5.34 -7.68 -4.05
C GLU A 227 4.02 -6.88 -4.04
N GLN A 228 2.99 -7.33 -3.32
CA GLN A 228 1.74 -6.60 -3.20
C GLN A 228 1.92 -5.27 -2.46
N VAL A 229 2.76 -5.22 -1.43
CA VAL A 229 3.09 -3.98 -0.71
C VAL A 229 3.75 -2.97 -1.65
N PHE A 230 4.72 -3.42 -2.45
CA PHE A 230 5.38 -2.57 -3.46
C PHE A 230 4.40 -2.00 -4.48
N GLY A 231 3.43 -2.81 -4.92
CA GLY A 231 2.36 -2.37 -5.80
C GLY A 231 1.56 -1.20 -5.20
N HIS A 232 1.14 -1.35 -3.93
CA HIS A 232 0.41 -0.28 -3.23
C HIS A 232 1.26 0.97 -3.04
N LEU A 233 2.51 0.82 -2.59
CA LEU A 233 3.43 1.92 -2.37
C LEU A 233 3.68 2.71 -3.65
N LYS A 234 3.96 2.00 -4.76
CA LYS A 234 4.16 2.64 -6.06
C LYS A 234 2.90 3.33 -6.59
N ASP A 235 1.73 2.74 -6.38
CA ASP A 235 0.47 3.32 -6.86
C ASP A 235 -0.02 4.49 -5.97
N GLU A 236 0.16 4.42 -4.65
CA GLU A 236 -0.35 5.42 -3.71
C GLU A 236 0.61 6.61 -3.54
N PHE A 237 1.93 6.37 -3.53
CA PHE A 237 2.96 7.36 -3.26
C PHE A 237 3.70 7.81 -4.51
N PHE A 238 4.21 6.88 -5.31
CA PHE A 238 5.23 7.19 -6.32
C PHE A 238 4.65 7.65 -7.66
N ARG A 239 3.57 7.04 -8.14
CA ARG A 239 3.05 7.27 -9.50
C ARG A 239 2.63 8.71 -9.72
N GLY A 240 3.13 9.32 -10.82
CA GLY A 240 2.80 10.69 -11.21
C GLY A 240 3.45 11.77 -10.32
N GLN A 241 4.35 11.37 -9.44
CA GLN A 241 5.18 12.27 -8.65
C GLN A 241 6.59 12.34 -9.23
N ASP A 242 7.30 13.41 -8.97
CA ASP A 242 8.70 13.60 -9.31
C ASP A 242 9.44 14.29 -8.16
N TRP A 243 10.72 13.99 -8.03
CA TRP A 243 11.60 14.54 -7.01
C TRP A 243 12.87 15.08 -7.66
N GLN A 244 13.40 16.16 -7.09
CA GLN A 244 14.58 16.83 -7.61
C GLN A 244 15.88 16.30 -7.00
N SER A 245 15.81 15.60 -5.85
CA SER A 245 16.98 15.01 -5.18
C SER A 245 16.63 13.71 -4.46
N PHE A 246 17.67 12.93 -4.16
CA PHE A 246 17.53 11.72 -3.37
C PHE A 246 17.06 12.02 -1.95
N GLU A 247 17.55 13.10 -1.35
CA GLU A 247 17.21 13.52 0.01
C GLU A 247 15.72 13.83 0.13
N SER A 248 15.17 14.61 -0.82
CA SER A 248 13.73 14.92 -0.83
C SER A 248 12.89 13.65 -1.04
N PHE A 249 13.29 12.77 -1.95
CA PHE A 249 12.62 11.49 -2.15
C PHE A 249 12.65 10.62 -0.89
N LYS A 250 13.82 10.53 -0.22
CA LYS A 250 13.98 9.73 1.00
C LYS A 250 13.07 10.24 2.12
N VAL A 251 13.05 11.55 2.37
CA VAL A 251 12.20 12.18 3.39
C VAL A 251 10.72 11.88 3.14
N ASP A 252 10.26 12.03 1.90
CA ASP A 252 8.85 11.79 1.56
C ASP A 252 8.48 10.30 1.61
N LEU A 253 9.41 9.40 1.23
CA LEU A 253 9.20 7.96 1.33
C LEU A 253 9.16 7.50 2.79
N ASP A 254 10.04 8.03 3.65
CA ASP A 254 10.00 7.78 5.10
C ASP A 254 8.67 8.26 5.71
N ALA A 255 8.22 9.46 5.34
CA ALA A 255 6.94 9.99 5.76
C ALA A 255 5.76 9.12 5.27
N TYR A 256 5.83 8.60 4.03
CA TYR A 256 4.81 7.70 3.52
C TYR A 256 4.81 6.33 4.25
N ILE A 257 5.96 5.76 4.59
CA ILE A 257 6.05 4.53 5.38
C ILE A 257 5.45 4.75 6.78
N MET A 258 5.72 5.90 7.40
CA MET A 258 5.06 6.28 8.66
C MET A 258 3.54 6.39 8.48
N HIS A 259 3.06 7.03 7.42
CA HIS A 259 1.64 7.09 7.07
C HIS A 259 1.04 5.69 6.86
N TRP A 260 1.75 4.79 6.16
CA TRP A 260 1.34 3.40 5.98
C TRP A 260 1.10 2.70 7.31
N ASN A 261 2.03 2.85 8.25
CA ASN A 261 2.00 2.17 9.53
C ASN A 261 0.98 2.74 10.52
N THR A 262 0.82 4.08 10.55
CA THR A 262 0.09 4.78 11.62
C THR A 262 -1.23 5.40 11.21
N VAL A 263 -1.46 5.63 9.91
CA VAL A 263 -2.64 6.36 9.41
C VAL A 263 -3.45 5.52 8.42
N ARG A 264 -2.79 4.73 7.57
CA ARG A 264 -3.44 3.94 6.52
C ARG A 264 -4.20 2.76 7.11
N ARG A 265 -5.52 2.87 7.17
CA ARG A 265 -6.41 1.80 7.67
C ARG A 265 -6.57 0.69 6.65
N GLN A 266 -6.69 -0.56 7.09
CA GLN A 266 -6.74 -1.72 6.21
C GLN A 266 -7.97 -2.60 6.48
N VAL A 267 -8.65 -3.01 5.40
CA VAL A 267 -9.83 -3.89 5.50
C VAL A 267 -9.46 -5.22 6.15
N LYS A 268 -8.30 -5.79 5.78
CA LYS A 268 -7.80 -7.06 6.36
C LYS A 268 -7.51 -6.95 7.86
N LEU A 269 -7.27 -5.75 8.36
CA LEU A 269 -7.07 -5.45 9.78
C LEU A 269 -8.36 -4.92 10.45
N LYS A 270 -9.52 -5.23 9.88
CA LYS A 270 -10.85 -4.79 10.40
C LYS A 270 -10.98 -3.27 10.54
N GLY A 271 -10.26 -2.50 9.72
CA GLY A 271 -10.27 -1.04 9.75
C GLY A 271 -9.23 -0.41 10.68
N LEU A 272 -8.38 -1.20 11.31
CA LEU A 272 -7.23 -0.73 12.08
C LEU A 272 -6.07 -0.34 11.16
N THR A 273 -5.17 0.50 11.66
CA THR A 273 -3.85 0.70 11.08
C THR A 273 -2.93 -0.48 11.47
N PRO A 274 -1.81 -0.70 10.77
CA PRO A 274 -0.83 -1.72 11.14
C PRO A 274 -0.37 -1.64 12.60
N VAL A 275 -0.02 -0.46 13.08
CA VAL A 275 0.41 -0.25 14.47
C VAL A 275 -0.71 -0.49 15.47
N GLU A 276 -1.93 -0.01 15.21
CA GLU A 276 -3.10 -0.28 16.08
C GLU A 276 -3.35 -1.79 16.21
N TYR A 277 -3.28 -2.51 15.08
CA TYR A 277 -3.45 -3.96 15.06
C TYR A 277 -2.35 -4.66 15.88
N ARG A 278 -1.06 -4.31 15.68
CA ARG A 278 0.05 -4.88 16.44
C ARG A 278 -0.12 -4.66 17.94
N VAL A 279 -0.44 -3.44 18.35
CA VAL A 279 -0.62 -3.10 19.77
C VAL A 279 -1.79 -3.90 20.39
N GLN A 280 -2.90 -4.04 19.66
CA GLN A 280 -4.04 -4.82 20.13
C GLN A 280 -3.68 -6.31 20.25
N ALA A 281 -3.08 -6.90 19.21
CA ALA A 281 -2.73 -8.32 19.20
C ALA A 281 -1.72 -8.69 20.29
N LEU A 282 -0.74 -7.83 20.56
CA LEU A 282 0.22 -8.06 21.64
C LEU A 282 -0.42 -7.96 23.03
N ARG A 283 -1.42 -7.09 23.22
CA ARG A 283 -2.17 -7.02 24.48
C ARG A 283 -3.07 -8.24 24.71
N GLU A 284 -3.63 -8.81 23.64
CA GLU A 284 -4.48 -10.02 23.73
C GLU A 284 -3.64 -11.29 23.98
N ALA A 285 -2.35 -11.26 23.67
CA ALA A 285 -1.41 -12.37 23.86
C ALA A 285 -0.66 -12.34 25.21
N ALA A 286 -0.70 -11.23 25.94
CA ALA A 286 -0.07 -11.04 27.26
C ALA A 286 -1.03 -11.42 28.39
#